data_0c0400e3dee157bcacd6a22f0468d4a4
#
_entry.id   0c0400e3dee157bcacd6a22f0468d4a4
#
_cell.length_a   1.000
_cell.length_b   1.000
_cell.length_c   1.000
_cell.angle_alpha   90.00
_cell.angle_beta   90.00
_cell.angle_gamma   90.00
#
_symmetry.space_group_name_H-M   'P 1'
#
loop_
_entity.id
_entity.type
_entity.pdbx_description
1 polymer ?
#
loop_
_entity_poly.entity_id
_entity_poly.type
_entity_poly.pdbx_seq_one_letter_code
_entity_poly.pdbx_strand_id
1 'polypeptide(L)'
;MTKPHFAVSCQHYSFAVNAFVDVIREFDAYQYDFTIREEQTHEIIEDVTNLKSELGVIYLSSKNTEVLSKMLKRNELEFTELFTATPHVFICDSHPLASKKSITMDDLQDYPYLTYEQGEYNSQYFSEEFVSTLDSRKNIRVRDRATLFNLIIGLNGYTVCSGVISAELNGRNIISKPLDVEEYMRIGIISRKGVVLSRYAREYIEALKAHCM
;
A
#
# COMPACT_ATOMS: atom_id res chain seq x y z
N MET A 1 13.48 -8.59 -31.64
CA MET A 1 12.26 -8.65 -30.79
C MET A 1 12.31 -7.46 -29.84
N THR A 2 11.24 -6.70 -29.76
CA THR A 2 11.12 -5.62 -28.78
C THR A 2 11.04 -6.19 -27.37
N LYS A 3 11.82 -5.63 -26.48
CA LYS A 3 11.86 -5.97 -25.06
C LYS A 3 10.47 -5.70 -24.44
N PRO A 4 9.81 -6.67 -23.80
CA PRO A 4 8.52 -6.41 -23.16
C PRO A 4 8.67 -5.41 -22.03
N HIS A 5 7.70 -4.49 -21.94
CA HIS A 5 7.62 -3.48 -20.91
C HIS A 5 6.38 -3.71 -20.04
N PHE A 6 6.53 -3.53 -18.75
CA PHE A 6 5.45 -3.48 -17.80
C PHE A 6 5.84 -2.58 -16.65
N ALA A 7 4.95 -1.70 -16.24
CA ALA A 7 5.17 -0.81 -15.10
C ALA A 7 3.92 -0.73 -14.23
N VAL A 8 4.14 -0.75 -12.92
CA VAL A 8 3.12 -0.56 -11.91
C VAL A 8 3.61 0.45 -10.86
N SER A 9 2.73 1.32 -10.42
CA SER A 9 2.95 2.24 -9.31
C SER A 9 2.00 1.86 -8.16
N CYS A 10 2.46 1.85 -6.93
CA CYS A 10 1.65 1.44 -5.79
C CYS A 10 1.99 2.25 -4.55
N GLN A 11 1.03 2.35 -3.64
CA GLN A 11 1.30 2.72 -2.26
C GLN A 11 2.25 1.67 -1.64
N HIS A 12 2.78 1.94 -0.46
CA HIS A 12 3.83 1.10 0.14
C HIS A 12 3.29 -0.23 0.69
N TYR A 13 2.86 -1.11 -0.22
CA TYR A 13 2.32 -2.44 0.09
C TYR A 13 3.30 -3.56 -0.23
N SER A 14 3.70 -4.34 0.77
CA SER A 14 4.57 -5.50 0.54
C SER A 14 3.92 -6.55 -0.36
N PHE A 15 2.61 -6.76 -0.29
CA PHE A 15 1.89 -7.68 -1.16
C PHE A 15 1.94 -7.27 -2.63
N ALA A 16 2.00 -5.96 -2.93
CA ALA A 16 2.15 -5.46 -4.30
C ALA A 16 3.52 -5.85 -4.89
N VAL A 17 4.56 -5.79 -4.06
CA VAL A 17 5.91 -6.26 -4.44
C VAL A 17 5.94 -7.78 -4.59
N ASN A 18 5.27 -8.54 -3.70
CA ASN A 18 5.19 -10.00 -3.80
C ASN A 18 4.53 -10.44 -5.12
N ALA A 19 3.42 -9.83 -5.48
CA ALA A 19 2.74 -10.09 -6.75
C ALA A 19 3.65 -9.80 -7.96
N PHE A 20 4.46 -8.76 -7.87
CA PHE A 20 5.42 -8.42 -8.92
C PHE A 20 6.54 -9.46 -9.04
N VAL A 21 7.03 -9.99 -7.92
CA VAL A 21 8.00 -11.10 -7.90
C VAL A 21 7.42 -12.34 -8.57
N ASP A 22 6.16 -12.67 -8.31
CA ASP A 22 5.51 -13.85 -8.90
C ASP A 22 5.39 -13.72 -10.42
N VAL A 23 4.97 -12.55 -10.92
CA VAL A 23 4.92 -12.30 -12.38
C VAL A 23 6.28 -12.52 -13.04
N ILE A 24 7.36 -12.04 -12.40
CA ILE A 24 8.71 -12.20 -12.95
C ILE A 24 9.15 -13.67 -12.92
N ARG A 25 8.85 -14.39 -11.85
CA ARG A 25 9.21 -15.81 -11.69
C ARG A 25 8.53 -16.72 -12.72
N GLU A 26 7.28 -16.40 -13.09
CA GLU A 26 6.54 -17.14 -14.11
C GLU A 26 6.94 -16.74 -15.54
N PHE A 27 7.66 -15.65 -15.68
CA PHE A 27 8.03 -15.09 -16.96
C PHE A 27 9.41 -15.55 -17.41
N ASP A 28 9.45 -16.70 -18.11
CA ASP A 28 10.68 -17.26 -18.68
C ASP A 28 11.06 -16.52 -20.00
N ALA A 29 11.59 -15.31 -19.87
CA ALA A 29 12.06 -14.54 -20.99
C ALA A 29 13.51 -14.09 -20.84
N TYR A 30 14.24 -14.16 -21.93
CA TYR A 30 15.62 -13.70 -22.01
C TYR A 30 15.80 -12.19 -21.74
N GLN A 31 14.74 -11.39 -21.97
CA GLN A 31 14.78 -9.93 -21.87
C GLN A 31 13.43 -9.39 -21.44
N TYR A 32 13.41 -8.54 -20.44
CA TYR A 32 12.27 -7.74 -20.02
C TYR A 32 12.75 -6.39 -19.47
N ASP A 33 11.82 -5.45 -19.39
CA ASP A 33 12.03 -4.13 -18.80
C ASP A 33 10.80 -3.79 -17.97
N PHE A 34 10.81 -4.29 -16.73
CA PHE A 34 9.70 -4.15 -15.81
C PHE A 34 10.04 -3.19 -14.69
N THR A 35 9.08 -2.40 -14.29
CA THR A 35 9.27 -1.37 -13.27
C THR A 35 8.16 -1.47 -12.22
N ILE A 36 8.53 -1.47 -10.95
CA ILE A 36 7.62 -1.22 -9.84
C ILE A 36 8.07 0.03 -9.10
N ARG A 37 7.11 0.90 -8.74
CA ARG A 37 7.34 2.13 -7.99
C ARG A 37 6.46 2.13 -6.74
N GLU A 38 7.08 2.28 -5.58
CA GLU A 38 6.37 2.63 -4.35
C GLU A 38 6.43 4.16 -4.24
N GLU A 39 5.26 4.81 -4.35
CA GLU A 39 5.18 6.27 -4.54
C GLU A 39 4.02 6.87 -3.75
N GLN A 40 4.00 8.18 -3.68
CA GLN A 40 2.91 8.95 -3.08
C GLN A 40 1.61 8.77 -3.86
N THR A 41 0.48 8.85 -3.19
CA THR A 41 -0.83 8.57 -3.79
C THR A 41 -1.09 9.40 -5.05
N HIS A 42 -0.75 10.69 -5.06
CA HIS A 42 -0.97 11.52 -6.24
C HIS A 42 -0.04 11.17 -7.41
N GLU A 43 1.22 10.81 -7.13
CA GLU A 43 2.19 10.37 -8.14
C GLU A 43 1.72 9.08 -8.83
N ILE A 44 1.14 8.14 -8.07
CA ILE A 44 0.54 6.92 -8.62
C ILE A 44 -0.59 7.27 -9.60
N ILE A 45 -1.46 8.21 -9.24
CA ILE A 45 -2.56 8.66 -10.11
C ILE A 45 -2.00 9.33 -11.38
N GLU A 46 -0.97 10.15 -11.26
CA GLU A 46 -0.31 10.79 -12.42
C GLU A 46 0.38 9.76 -13.32
N ASP A 47 1.06 8.78 -12.75
CA ASP A 47 1.75 7.74 -13.50
C ASP A 47 0.77 6.92 -14.36
N VAL A 48 -0.38 6.55 -13.81
CA VAL A 48 -1.40 5.83 -14.58
C VAL A 48 -2.10 6.73 -15.58
N THR A 49 -2.37 7.99 -15.23
CA THR A 49 -2.96 8.98 -16.15
C THR A 49 -2.09 9.19 -17.39
N ASN A 50 -0.78 9.28 -17.18
CA ASN A 50 0.21 9.53 -18.24
C ASN A 50 0.74 8.25 -18.89
N LEU A 51 0.19 7.08 -18.57
CA LEU A 51 0.63 5.76 -19.07
C LEU A 51 2.11 5.46 -18.78
N LYS A 52 2.69 6.08 -17.77
CA LYS A 52 4.03 5.75 -17.25
C LYS A 52 4.00 4.44 -16.46
N SER A 53 2.85 4.16 -15.83
CA SER A 53 2.49 2.87 -15.28
C SER A 53 1.16 2.41 -15.84
N GLU A 54 1.04 1.11 -16.12
CA GLU A 54 -0.18 0.52 -16.67
C GLU A 54 -1.25 0.36 -15.60
N LEU A 55 -0.82 0.08 -14.37
CA LEU A 55 -1.67 -0.09 -13.20
C LEU A 55 -1.14 0.74 -12.03
N GLY A 56 -2.07 1.18 -11.18
CA GLY A 56 -1.76 1.69 -9.85
C GLY A 56 -2.46 0.86 -8.77
N VAL A 57 -1.87 0.76 -7.59
CA VAL A 57 -2.48 0.09 -6.43
C VAL A 57 -2.65 1.11 -5.31
N ILE A 58 -3.89 1.39 -4.94
CA ILE A 58 -4.27 2.34 -3.89
C ILE A 58 -5.40 1.79 -3.02
N TYR A 59 -5.68 2.45 -1.90
CA TYR A 59 -6.88 2.15 -1.12
C TYR A 59 -7.87 3.32 -1.10
N LEU A 60 -9.13 2.96 -0.91
CA LEU A 60 -10.23 3.87 -0.62
C LEU A 60 -10.83 3.54 0.75
N SER A 61 -11.25 4.56 1.47
CA SER A 61 -11.95 4.46 2.76
C SER A 61 -13.15 5.41 2.79
N SER A 62 -13.94 5.37 3.85
CA SER A 62 -15.03 6.33 4.06
C SER A 62 -14.56 7.79 4.00
N LYS A 63 -13.30 8.06 4.35
CA LYS A 63 -12.75 9.42 4.44
C LYS A 63 -12.20 9.97 3.13
N ASN A 64 -11.64 9.14 2.26
CA ASN A 64 -10.97 9.59 1.04
C ASN A 64 -11.72 9.26 -0.26
N THR A 65 -12.71 8.36 -0.22
CA THR A 65 -13.43 7.88 -1.41
C THR A 65 -14.01 9.02 -2.24
N GLU A 66 -14.63 10.01 -1.63
CA GLU A 66 -15.26 11.10 -2.37
C GLU A 66 -14.22 11.91 -3.16
N VAL A 67 -13.12 12.30 -2.51
CA VAL A 67 -12.07 13.13 -3.12
C VAL A 67 -11.31 12.33 -4.20
N LEU A 68 -10.86 11.13 -3.85
CA LEU A 68 -10.10 10.31 -4.79
C LEU A 68 -10.94 9.84 -5.97
N SER A 69 -12.21 9.45 -5.77
CA SER A 69 -13.09 9.05 -6.88
C SER A 69 -13.36 10.20 -7.86
N LYS A 70 -13.51 11.43 -7.36
CA LYS A 70 -13.63 12.62 -8.24
C LYS A 70 -12.34 12.83 -9.05
N MET A 71 -11.18 12.68 -8.40
CA MET A 71 -9.88 12.80 -9.05
C MET A 71 -9.66 11.73 -10.11
N LEU A 72 -9.94 10.46 -9.79
CA LEU A 72 -9.86 9.36 -10.74
C LEU A 72 -10.76 9.58 -11.95
N LYS A 73 -12.02 9.96 -11.73
CA LYS A 73 -12.97 10.25 -12.81
C LYS A 73 -12.48 11.40 -13.72
N ARG A 74 -11.93 12.45 -13.13
CA ARG A 74 -11.40 13.62 -13.86
C ARG A 74 -10.22 13.25 -14.76
N ASN A 75 -9.43 12.26 -14.34
CA ASN A 75 -8.26 11.76 -15.06
C ASN A 75 -8.58 10.54 -15.95
N GLU A 76 -9.85 10.24 -16.17
CA GLU A 76 -10.29 9.08 -16.98
C GLU A 76 -9.76 7.73 -16.46
N LEU A 77 -9.62 7.61 -15.15
CA LEU A 77 -9.23 6.38 -14.48
C LEU A 77 -10.46 5.67 -13.90
N GLU A 78 -10.33 4.36 -13.73
CA GLU A 78 -11.30 3.53 -13.02
C GLU A 78 -10.63 2.79 -11.88
N PHE A 79 -11.38 2.59 -10.80
CA PHE A 79 -10.95 1.81 -9.65
C PHE A 79 -11.68 0.48 -9.63
N THR A 80 -10.91 -0.61 -9.54
CA THR A 80 -11.43 -1.97 -9.37
C THR A 80 -10.97 -2.51 -8.04
N GLU A 81 -11.91 -2.81 -7.15
CA GLU A 81 -11.61 -3.36 -5.84
C GLU A 81 -11.02 -4.78 -5.95
N LEU A 82 -9.95 -5.03 -5.22
CA LEU A 82 -9.33 -6.34 -5.06
C LEU A 82 -9.85 -7.04 -3.80
N PHE A 83 -9.80 -6.33 -2.67
CA PHE A 83 -10.27 -6.83 -1.37
C PHE A 83 -10.54 -5.70 -0.40
N THR A 84 -11.33 -6.01 0.62
CA THR A 84 -11.55 -5.12 1.75
C THR A 84 -10.82 -5.66 2.98
N ALA A 85 -10.02 -4.83 3.62
CA ALA A 85 -9.30 -5.13 4.84
C ALA A 85 -9.83 -4.31 6.02
N THR A 86 -9.85 -4.91 7.21
CA THR A 86 -9.96 -4.15 8.45
C THR A 86 -8.59 -3.57 8.79
N PRO A 87 -8.50 -2.36 9.37
CA PRO A 87 -7.23 -1.78 9.76
C PRO A 87 -6.46 -2.65 10.76
N HIS A 88 -5.16 -2.73 10.54
CA HIS A 88 -4.20 -3.39 11.40
C HIS A 88 -3.07 -2.43 11.72
N VAL A 89 -2.26 -2.78 12.70
CA VAL A 89 -1.00 -2.09 12.98
C VAL A 89 0.18 -3.02 12.74
N PHE A 90 1.22 -2.50 12.14
CA PHE A 90 2.53 -3.14 12.13
C PHE A 90 3.36 -2.64 13.31
N ILE A 91 3.86 -3.57 14.08
CA ILE A 91 4.77 -3.36 15.21
C ILE A 91 5.90 -4.39 15.15
N CYS A 92 6.98 -4.19 15.88
CA CYS A 92 7.99 -5.24 16.00
C CYS A 92 7.48 -6.38 16.89
N ASP A 93 8.02 -7.57 16.69
CA ASP A 93 7.68 -8.78 17.45
C ASP A 93 8.02 -8.67 18.95
N SER A 94 9.02 -7.84 19.30
CA SER A 94 9.42 -7.51 20.67
C SER A 94 8.67 -6.30 21.27
N HIS A 95 7.72 -5.73 20.55
CA HIS A 95 6.96 -4.55 21.03
C HIS A 95 6.16 -4.90 22.31
N PRO A 96 6.04 -3.97 23.28
CA PRO A 96 5.25 -4.23 24.49
C PRO A 96 3.80 -4.66 24.25
N LEU A 97 3.21 -4.25 23.12
CA LEU A 97 1.85 -4.65 22.72
C LEU A 97 1.79 -5.96 21.91
N ALA A 98 2.92 -6.62 21.62
CA ALA A 98 2.96 -7.79 20.75
C ALA A 98 2.14 -8.98 21.27
N SER A 99 1.96 -9.11 22.58
CA SER A 99 1.15 -10.16 23.21
C SER A 99 -0.35 -9.92 23.15
N LYS A 100 -0.81 -8.70 22.84
CA LYS A 100 -2.23 -8.38 22.72
C LYS A 100 -2.85 -9.07 21.48
N LYS A 101 -4.08 -9.51 21.59
CA LYS A 101 -4.86 -10.08 20.46
C LYS A 101 -5.34 -8.99 19.53
N SER A 102 -5.74 -7.84 20.07
CA SER A 102 -6.17 -6.64 19.36
C SER A 102 -5.63 -5.42 20.07
N ILE A 103 -5.35 -4.37 19.33
CA ILE A 103 -4.77 -3.11 19.80
C ILE A 103 -5.81 -2.01 19.64
N THR A 104 -5.99 -1.22 20.69
CA THR A 104 -6.85 -0.04 20.66
C THR A 104 -6.04 1.21 20.31
N MET A 105 -6.74 2.28 19.93
CA MET A 105 -6.08 3.56 19.68
C MET A 105 -5.43 4.13 20.95
N ASP A 106 -6.03 3.90 22.12
CA ASP A 106 -5.47 4.35 23.41
C ASP A 106 -4.16 3.64 23.75
N ASP A 107 -4.02 2.37 23.38
CA ASP A 107 -2.78 1.62 23.58
C ASP A 107 -1.59 2.24 22.81
N LEU A 108 -1.85 2.96 21.73
CA LEU A 108 -0.85 3.47 20.79
C LEU A 108 -0.34 4.88 21.15
N GLN A 109 -0.98 5.58 22.08
CA GLN A 109 -0.71 7.01 22.36
C GLN A 109 0.73 7.31 22.79
N ASP A 110 1.40 6.37 23.45
CA ASP A 110 2.75 6.56 23.97
C ASP A 110 3.85 6.18 22.97
N TYR A 111 3.49 5.57 21.82
CA TYR A 111 4.42 5.09 20.83
C TYR A 111 4.52 5.99 19.60
N PRO A 112 5.69 6.05 18.93
CA PRO A 112 5.83 6.82 17.71
C PRO A 112 4.94 6.30 16.58
N TYR A 113 4.14 7.18 16.00
CA TYR A 113 3.35 6.89 14.80
C TYR A 113 4.17 7.20 13.54
N LEU A 114 4.36 6.21 12.71
CA LEU A 114 5.14 6.29 11.48
C LEU A 114 4.19 6.32 10.28
N THR A 115 4.34 7.35 9.44
CA THR A 115 3.50 7.56 8.26
C THR A 115 4.35 7.88 7.04
N TYR A 116 3.82 7.62 5.85
CA TYR A 116 4.45 8.05 4.62
C TYR A 116 4.10 9.50 4.30
N GLU A 117 5.11 10.30 3.98
CA GLU A 117 4.88 11.68 3.55
C GLU A 117 4.21 11.73 2.16
N GLN A 118 3.35 12.71 1.95
CA GLN A 118 2.61 12.89 0.70
C GLN A 118 3.00 14.18 -0.03
N GLY A 119 4.19 14.72 0.24
CA GLY A 119 4.73 15.92 -0.42
C GLY A 119 3.80 17.12 -0.31
N GLU A 120 3.57 17.79 -1.43
CA GLU A 120 2.68 18.97 -1.51
C GLU A 120 1.20 18.61 -1.28
N TYR A 121 0.82 17.35 -1.50
CA TYR A 121 -0.52 16.81 -1.26
C TYR A 121 -0.67 16.21 0.14
N ASN A 122 0.05 16.74 1.12
CA ASN A 122 0.07 16.25 2.49
C ASN A 122 -1.26 16.54 3.22
N SER A 123 -2.34 15.92 2.75
CA SER A 123 -3.66 15.95 3.36
C SER A 123 -4.14 14.55 3.72
N GLN A 124 -5.12 14.49 4.62
CA GLN A 124 -5.72 13.22 5.02
C GLN A 124 -6.29 12.37 3.86
N TYR A 125 -6.62 13.00 2.73
CA TYR A 125 -7.21 12.31 1.58
C TYR A 125 -6.18 11.51 0.76
N PHE A 126 -4.91 11.90 0.84
CA PHE A 126 -3.80 11.23 0.15
C PHE A 126 -2.98 10.32 1.04
N SER A 127 -3.24 10.32 2.35
CA SER A 127 -2.54 9.46 3.30
C SER A 127 -2.70 7.98 2.93
N GLU A 128 -1.63 7.21 3.10
CA GLU A 128 -1.63 5.76 2.89
C GLU A 128 -2.12 5.00 4.11
N GLU A 129 -2.06 5.63 5.27
CA GLU A 129 -2.51 5.07 6.52
C GLU A 129 -3.97 5.46 6.77
N PHE A 130 -4.67 4.56 7.42
CA PHE A 130 -5.97 4.89 7.94
C PHE A 130 -5.87 6.11 8.85
N VAL A 131 -6.50 7.21 8.44
CA VAL A 131 -6.48 8.45 9.22
C VAL A 131 -7.40 8.29 10.41
N SER A 132 -6.84 7.92 11.54
CA SER A 132 -7.52 8.08 12.80
C SER A 132 -7.61 9.57 13.17
N THR A 133 -8.63 9.94 13.93
CA THR A 133 -8.76 11.27 14.54
C THR A 133 -7.75 11.51 15.66
N LEU A 134 -6.81 10.59 15.87
CA LEU A 134 -5.77 10.71 16.87
C LEU A 134 -4.78 11.79 16.49
N ASP A 135 -4.74 12.79 17.34
CA ASP A 135 -3.65 13.75 17.41
C ASP A 135 -2.45 13.05 18.07
N SER A 136 -1.75 12.21 17.30
CA SER A 136 -0.59 11.51 17.82
C SER A 136 0.49 12.51 18.19
N ARG A 137 0.96 12.42 19.44
CA ARG A 137 1.99 13.33 19.99
C ARG A 137 3.37 13.09 19.38
N LYS A 138 3.60 11.91 18.80
CA LYS A 138 4.90 11.47 18.29
C LYS A 138 4.74 10.99 16.86
N ASN A 139 4.85 11.90 15.90
CA ASN A 139 4.73 11.58 14.49
C ASN A 139 6.10 11.62 13.80
N ILE A 140 6.41 10.59 13.05
CA ILE A 140 7.58 10.53 12.18
C ILE A 140 7.10 10.23 10.76
N ARG A 141 7.51 11.06 9.79
CA ARG A 141 7.21 10.86 8.37
C ARG A 141 8.42 10.30 7.67
N VAL A 142 8.19 9.34 6.79
CA VAL A 142 9.21 8.66 6.00
C VAL A 142 8.81 8.63 4.53
N ARG A 143 9.76 8.28 3.66
CA ARG A 143 9.51 8.15 2.23
C ARG A 143 9.51 6.72 1.72
N ASP A 144 10.11 5.82 2.45
CA ASP A 144 10.30 4.44 2.01
C ASP A 144 10.01 3.43 3.11
N ARG A 145 9.67 2.22 2.69
CA ARG A 145 9.26 1.13 3.58
C ARG A 145 10.41 0.56 4.41
N ALA A 146 11.62 0.55 3.87
CA ALA A 146 12.78 0.05 4.61
C ALA A 146 13.10 0.95 5.82
N THR A 147 13.09 2.27 5.62
CA THR A 147 13.23 3.25 6.70
C THR A 147 12.10 3.11 7.73
N LEU A 148 10.86 2.96 7.27
CA LEU A 148 9.72 2.78 8.16
C LEU A 148 9.88 1.53 9.05
N PHE A 149 10.23 0.39 8.48
CA PHE A 149 10.42 -0.85 9.23
C PHE A 149 11.58 -0.77 10.22
N ASN A 150 12.69 -0.15 9.84
CA ASN A 150 13.82 0.07 10.74
C ASN A 150 13.42 0.93 11.95
N LEU A 151 12.62 1.96 11.75
CA LEU A 151 12.14 2.83 12.83
C LEU A 151 11.09 2.12 13.70
N ILE A 152 10.22 1.29 13.14
CA ILE A 152 9.31 0.43 13.91
C ILE A 152 10.12 -0.43 14.90
N ILE A 153 11.17 -1.09 14.42
CA ILE A 153 12.02 -1.95 15.24
C ILE A 153 12.82 -1.12 16.25
N GLY A 154 13.49 -0.06 15.79
CA GLY A 154 14.43 0.70 16.62
C GLY A 154 13.78 1.60 17.68
N LEU A 155 12.53 2.00 17.50
CA LEU A 155 11.84 2.94 18.36
C LEU A 155 10.57 2.38 19.03
N ASN A 156 10.26 1.10 18.85
CA ASN A 156 8.94 0.55 19.19
C ASN A 156 7.80 1.40 18.59
N GLY A 157 7.98 1.84 17.35
CA GLY A 157 6.96 2.58 16.63
C GLY A 157 5.89 1.68 16.03
N TYR A 158 4.88 2.31 15.44
CA TYR A 158 3.82 1.60 14.72
C TYR A 158 3.41 2.35 13.47
N THR A 159 2.83 1.62 12.52
CA THR A 159 2.07 2.21 11.41
C THR A 159 0.73 1.50 11.26
N VAL A 160 -0.26 2.17 10.67
CA VAL A 160 -1.58 1.60 10.40
C VAL A 160 -1.64 1.16 8.94
N CYS A 161 -2.13 -0.05 8.70
CA CYS A 161 -2.06 -0.72 7.40
C CYS A 161 -3.21 -1.70 7.18
N SER A 162 -3.20 -2.38 6.03
CA SER A 162 -4.15 -3.46 5.69
C SER A 162 -3.93 -4.77 6.46
N GLY A 163 -2.81 -4.91 7.13
CA GLY A 163 -2.44 -6.15 7.83
C GLY A 163 -1.77 -7.21 6.96
N VAL A 164 -1.72 -7.03 5.65
CA VAL A 164 -1.11 -8.01 4.73
C VAL A 164 0.40 -7.79 4.66
N ILE A 165 1.16 -8.75 5.14
CA ILE A 165 2.63 -8.75 5.09
C ILE A 165 3.16 -10.14 4.81
N SER A 166 4.17 -10.27 3.96
CA SER A 166 4.89 -11.50 3.72
C SER A 166 6.11 -11.60 4.62
N ALA A 167 6.14 -12.61 5.48
CA ALA A 167 7.32 -12.91 6.30
C ALA A 167 8.51 -13.40 5.47
N GLU A 168 8.27 -14.00 4.31
CA GLU A 168 9.31 -14.46 3.40
C GLU A 168 10.16 -13.30 2.86
N LEU A 169 9.50 -12.21 2.43
CA LEU A 169 10.19 -11.06 1.84
C LEU A 169 10.55 -9.94 2.84
N ASN A 170 9.85 -9.85 3.97
CA ASN A 170 10.03 -8.76 4.93
C ASN A 170 10.65 -9.20 6.28
N GLY A 171 10.94 -10.49 6.43
CA GLY A 171 11.40 -11.04 7.68
C GLY A 171 10.26 -11.21 8.70
N ARG A 172 10.62 -11.76 9.87
CA ARG A 172 9.66 -12.08 10.94
C ARG A 172 9.60 -11.03 12.05
N ASN A 173 10.44 -10.00 11.98
CA ASN A 173 10.55 -9.00 13.03
C ASN A 173 9.39 -7.99 13.05
N ILE A 174 8.62 -7.90 11.96
CA ILE A 174 7.41 -7.09 11.88
C ILE A 174 6.21 -8.02 11.94
N ILE A 175 5.32 -7.74 12.87
CA ILE A 175 4.05 -8.48 13.04
C ILE A 175 2.86 -7.56 12.82
N SER A 176 1.77 -8.16 12.36
CA SER A 176 0.49 -7.50 12.15
C SER A 176 -0.46 -7.82 13.30
N LYS A 177 -1.11 -6.78 13.85
CA LYS A 177 -2.14 -6.91 14.88
C LYS A 177 -3.41 -6.18 14.47
N PRO A 178 -4.60 -6.77 14.67
CA PRO A 178 -5.85 -6.07 14.43
C PRO A 178 -5.94 -4.78 15.24
N LEU A 179 -6.39 -3.71 14.60
CA LEU A 179 -6.73 -2.45 15.25
C LEU A 179 -8.22 -2.43 15.55
N ASP A 180 -8.59 -2.16 16.79
CA ASP A 180 -9.98 -2.12 17.24
C ASP A 180 -10.64 -0.79 16.84
N VAL A 181 -11.10 -0.73 15.61
CA VAL A 181 -11.82 0.41 15.01
C VAL A 181 -12.90 -0.09 14.06
N GLU A 182 -14.03 0.61 14.00
CA GLU A 182 -15.14 0.32 13.08
C GLU A 182 -14.91 0.99 11.72
N GLU A 183 -13.86 0.56 11.02
CA GLU A 183 -13.48 1.12 9.72
C GLU A 183 -12.95 0.02 8.80
N TYR A 184 -12.87 0.33 7.51
CA TYR A 184 -12.36 -0.60 6.52
C TYR A 184 -11.55 0.13 5.44
N MET A 185 -10.65 -0.61 4.82
CA MET A 185 -9.83 -0.19 3.70
C MET A 185 -10.21 -1.03 2.47
N ARG A 186 -10.72 -0.39 1.44
CA ARG A 186 -10.98 -1.03 0.13
C ARG A 186 -9.73 -0.87 -0.71
N ILE A 187 -8.95 -1.92 -0.83
CA ILE A 187 -7.72 -1.91 -1.62
C ILE A 187 -8.06 -2.36 -3.04
N GLY A 188 -7.53 -1.66 -4.01
CA GLY A 188 -7.82 -1.95 -5.40
C GLY A 188 -6.78 -1.40 -6.36
N ILE A 189 -7.04 -1.68 -7.61
CA ILE A 189 -6.23 -1.19 -8.72
C ILE A 189 -6.92 -0.01 -9.40
N ILE A 190 -6.10 0.92 -9.87
CA ILE A 190 -6.52 1.94 -10.84
C ILE A 190 -5.91 1.64 -12.19
N SER A 191 -6.69 1.84 -13.23
CA SER A 191 -6.28 1.71 -14.62
C SER A 191 -6.94 2.77 -15.49
N ARG A 192 -6.38 3.04 -16.66
CA ARG A 192 -6.96 4.01 -17.58
C ARG A 192 -8.14 3.41 -18.33
N LYS A 193 -9.25 4.14 -18.34
CA LYS A 193 -10.47 3.72 -19.07
C LYS A 193 -10.21 3.54 -20.56
N GLY A 194 -10.78 2.48 -21.11
CA GLY A 194 -10.70 2.20 -22.55
C GLY A 194 -9.34 1.68 -23.03
N VAL A 195 -8.37 1.49 -22.14
CA VAL A 195 -7.08 0.90 -22.47
C VAL A 195 -7.13 -0.60 -22.22
N VAL A 196 -6.72 -1.39 -23.23
CA VAL A 196 -6.63 -2.84 -23.09
C VAL A 196 -5.38 -3.20 -22.30
N LEU A 197 -5.56 -3.87 -21.17
CA LEU A 197 -4.45 -4.30 -20.33
C LEU A 197 -3.57 -5.33 -21.02
N SER A 198 -2.27 -5.18 -20.85
CA SER A 198 -1.28 -6.14 -21.32
C SER A 198 -1.46 -7.51 -20.64
N ARG A 199 -0.80 -8.54 -21.18
CA ARG A 199 -0.73 -9.84 -20.53
C ARG A 199 -0.17 -9.72 -19.12
N TYR A 200 0.90 -8.96 -18.94
CA TYR A 200 1.60 -8.79 -17.66
C TYR A 200 0.73 -8.10 -16.61
N ALA A 201 -0.03 -7.08 -17.01
CA ALA A 201 -0.99 -6.42 -16.12
C ALA A 201 -2.07 -7.39 -15.63
N ARG A 202 -2.60 -8.25 -16.50
CA ARG A 202 -3.59 -9.27 -16.12
C ARG A 202 -3.00 -10.31 -15.17
N GLU A 203 -1.79 -10.81 -15.46
CA GLU A 203 -1.09 -11.75 -14.57
C GLU A 203 -0.78 -11.13 -13.21
N TYR A 204 -0.39 -9.85 -13.20
CA TYR A 204 -0.16 -9.10 -11.96
C TYR A 204 -1.43 -8.94 -11.11
N ILE A 205 -2.58 -8.69 -11.74
CA ILE A 205 -3.87 -8.61 -11.03
C ILE A 205 -4.21 -9.97 -10.39
N GLU A 206 -4.00 -11.08 -11.08
CA GLU A 206 -4.25 -12.41 -10.52
C GLU A 206 -3.27 -12.73 -9.38
N ALA A 207 -2.00 -12.35 -9.51
CA ALA A 207 -1.02 -12.49 -8.43
C ALA A 207 -1.38 -11.63 -7.20
N LEU A 208 -1.85 -10.39 -7.40
CA LEU A 208 -2.35 -9.54 -6.31
C LEU A 208 -3.49 -10.23 -5.55
N LYS A 209 -4.47 -10.79 -6.26
CA LYS A 209 -5.59 -11.51 -5.64
C LYS A 209 -5.12 -12.70 -4.80
N ALA A 210 -4.11 -13.43 -5.27
CA ALA A 210 -3.56 -14.58 -4.55
C ALA A 210 -2.88 -14.21 -3.23
N HIS A 211 -2.29 -13.01 -3.13
CA HIS A 211 -1.66 -12.52 -1.90
C HIS A 211 -2.63 -11.86 -0.92
N CYS A 212 -3.87 -11.63 -1.32
CA CYS A 212 -4.85 -10.87 -0.55
C CYS A 212 -5.97 -11.76 0.05
N MET A 213 -5.98 -13.04 -0.25
CA MET A 213 -6.96 -14.02 0.25
C MET A 213 -6.44 -14.83 1.43
#